data_4813bfaff47a7ef9a9e379797c61682f
#
_entry.id   4813bfaff47a7ef9a9e379797c61682f
#
_cell.length_a   1.000
_cell.length_b   1.000
_cell.length_c   1.000
_cell.angle_alpha   90.00
_cell.angle_beta   90.00
_cell.angle_gamma   90.00
#
_symmetry.space_group_name_H-M   'P 1'
#
loop_
_entity.id
_entity.type
_entity.pdbx_description
1 polymer ?
#
loop_
_entity_poly.entity_id
_entity_poly.type
_entity_poly.pdbx_seq_one_letter_code
_entity_poly.pdbx_strand_id
1 'polypeptide(L)'
;MTNLHTNSRPPPRPRILVVDDDLRLRDLLKRYLTEQGFAVDTVPDGVALDRAFTRNRYDLVVREVMLPNEDGFGICSRLRSSAAAEANIPIIMLTAKGDDLDRIGGLEIGADDYLSKPFNPRELVARINAVLRRQAPLAKPGAPAETDSVVLFGPFSLNLGTRALVRDGQPLAMTTGEFGLLKVLVEQARVPLSRDKLTELARGREHDSFDRAIDVQVSRLRKLLGEDPSNPRYVQTVWGLGYVFVPDGQKHA
;
A
#
# COMPACT_ATOMS: atom_id res chain seq x y z
N MET A 1 15.21 -47.75 -5.68
CA MET A 1 15.54 -46.48 -4.99
C MET A 1 15.45 -45.39 -6.04
N THR A 2 14.29 -44.73 -6.15
CA THR A 2 14.00 -43.76 -7.19
C THR A 2 14.14 -42.37 -6.57
N ASN A 3 15.22 -41.66 -6.91
CA ASN A 3 15.46 -40.28 -6.49
C ASN A 3 14.47 -39.34 -7.19
N LEU A 4 13.43 -38.93 -6.48
CA LEU A 4 12.58 -37.81 -6.87
C LEU A 4 13.35 -36.51 -6.64
N HIS A 5 14.07 -36.06 -7.66
CA HIS A 5 14.56 -34.67 -7.70
C HIS A 5 13.34 -33.75 -7.86
N THR A 6 12.86 -33.18 -6.78
CA THR A 6 11.92 -32.07 -6.81
C THR A 6 12.63 -30.90 -7.44
N ASN A 7 12.34 -30.64 -8.71
CA ASN A 7 12.82 -29.51 -9.48
C ASN A 7 12.05 -28.25 -9.00
N SER A 8 12.40 -27.76 -7.81
CA SER A 8 11.84 -26.53 -7.27
C SER A 8 12.45 -25.34 -8.00
N ARG A 9 11.72 -24.86 -9.02
CA ARG A 9 12.04 -23.60 -9.69
C ARG A 9 12.09 -22.51 -8.60
N PRO A 10 13.17 -21.71 -8.51
CA PRO A 10 13.22 -20.62 -7.51
C PRO A 10 12.00 -19.70 -7.71
N PRO A 11 11.42 -19.19 -6.62
CA PRO A 11 10.28 -18.30 -6.74
C PRO A 11 10.62 -17.11 -7.64
N PRO A 12 9.65 -16.67 -8.45
CA PRO A 12 9.88 -15.53 -9.35
C PRO A 12 10.30 -14.31 -8.54
N ARG A 13 11.36 -13.63 -9.01
CA ARG A 13 11.87 -12.41 -8.38
C ARG A 13 10.82 -11.30 -8.53
N PRO A 14 10.46 -10.56 -7.46
CA PRO A 14 9.55 -9.43 -7.58
C PRO A 14 10.07 -8.42 -8.59
N ARG A 15 9.18 -7.95 -9.47
CA ARG A 15 9.51 -6.99 -10.52
C ARG A 15 9.14 -5.57 -10.11
N ILE A 16 10.13 -4.69 -10.06
CA ILE A 16 10.01 -3.30 -9.63
C ILE A 16 10.15 -2.38 -10.85
N LEU A 17 9.23 -1.42 -10.99
CA LEU A 17 9.36 -0.34 -11.96
C LEU A 17 9.82 0.93 -11.25
N VAL A 18 10.94 1.50 -11.66
CA VAL A 18 11.45 2.78 -11.15
C VAL A 18 11.18 3.88 -12.18
N VAL A 19 10.52 4.95 -11.73
CA VAL A 19 10.15 6.11 -12.56
C VAL A 19 10.79 7.37 -11.95
N ASP A 20 11.75 7.93 -12.63
CA ASP A 20 12.49 9.12 -12.20
C ASP A 20 13.12 9.77 -13.44
N ASP A 21 13.18 11.09 -13.54
CA ASP A 21 13.77 11.78 -14.68
C ASP A 21 15.31 11.80 -14.62
N ASP A 22 15.91 11.65 -13.42
CA ASP A 22 17.36 11.57 -13.25
C ASP A 22 17.90 10.20 -13.71
N LEU A 23 18.59 10.19 -14.85
CA LEU A 23 19.22 8.99 -15.41
C LEU A 23 20.22 8.35 -14.43
N ARG A 24 21.01 9.16 -13.70
CA ARG A 24 22.04 8.65 -12.78
C ARG A 24 21.41 7.92 -11.61
N LEU A 25 20.31 8.48 -11.08
CA LEU A 25 19.56 7.83 -10.00
C LEU A 25 18.89 6.54 -10.49
N ARG A 26 18.30 6.55 -11.70
CA ARG A 26 17.72 5.33 -12.29
C ARG A 26 18.77 4.22 -12.43
N ASP A 27 19.96 4.53 -12.93
CA ASP A 27 21.04 3.55 -13.12
C ASP A 27 21.57 3.02 -11.79
N LEU A 28 21.71 3.91 -10.79
CA LEU A 28 22.08 3.52 -9.43
C LEU A 28 21.06 2.56 -8.84
N LEU A 29 19.79 2.93 -8.87
CA LEU A 29 18.71 2.12 -8.29
C LEU A 29 18.55 0.79 -9.03
N LYS A 30 18.62 0.79 -10.36
CA LYS A 30 18.55 -0.44 -11.16
C LYS A 30 19.63 -1.43 -10.73
N ARG A 31 20.87 -0.99 -10.66
CA ARG A 31 21.99 -1.84 -10.25
C ARG A 31 21.80 -2.33 -8.82
N TYR A 32 21.58 -1.41 -7.88
CA TYR A 32 21.48 -1.74 -6.46
C TYR A 32 20.31 -2.69 -6.15
N LEU A 33 19.13 -2.40 -6.66
CA LEU A 33 17.95 -3.25 -6.42
C LEU A 33 18.09 -4.62 -7.10
N THR A 34 18.77 -4.69 -8.27
CA THR A 34 19.04 -5.98 -8.92
C THR A 34 19.99 -6.84 -8.07
N GLU A 35 21.01 -6.23 -7.46
CA GLU A 35 21.91 -6.91 -6.51
C GLU A 35 21.16 -7.41 -5.27
N GLN A 36 20.07 -6.74 -4.87
CA GLN A 36 19.19 -7.15 -3.78
C GLN A 36 18.16 -8.23 -4.18
N GLY A 37 18.20 -8.73 -5.41
CA GLY A 37 17.40 -9.86 -5.87
C GLY A 37 16.08 -9.49 -6.56
N PHE A 38 15.85 -8.22 -6.89
CA PHE A 38 14.68 -7.78 -7.65
C PHE A 38 14.92 -7.84 -9.17
N ALA A 39 13.86 -8.02 -9.96
CA ALA A 39 13.88 -7.70 -11.37
C ALA A 39 13.49 -6.23 -11.53
N VAL A 40 14.32 -5.40 -12.21
CA VAL A 40 14.16 -3.95 -12.21
C VAL A 40 14.13 -3.39 -13.61
N ASP A 41 13.03 -2.71 -13.95
CA ASP A 41 12.93 -1.86 -15.12
C ASP A 41 12.92 -0.38 -14.68
N THR A 42 13.46 0.51 -15.51
CA THR A 42 13.51 1.94 -15.23
C THR A 42 12.98 2.75 -16.40
N VAL A 43 12.22 3.80 -16.12
CA VAL A 43 11.63 4.68 -17.14
C VAL A 43 11.72 6.15 -16.69
N PRO A 44 11.80 7.11 -17.64
CA PRO A 44 12.01 8.51 -17.31
C PRO A 44 10.74 9.28 -16.92
N ASP A 45 9.55 8.83 -17.34
CA ASP A 45 8.32 9.61 -17.27
C ASP A 45 7.07 8.71 -17.25
N GLY A 46 5.90 9.34 -17.12
CA GLY A 46 4.60 8.66 -17.07
C GLY A 46 4.20 8.01 -18.41
N VAL A 47 4.60 8.56 -19.55
CA VAL A 47 4.33 7.96 -20.85
C VAL A 47 5.08 6.65 -21.03
N ALA A 48 6.34 6.63 -20.62
CA ALA A 48 7.17 5.43 -20.63
C ALA A 48 6.68 4.41 -19.59
N LEU A 49 6.14 4.86 -18.44
CA LEU A 49 5.48 4.00 -17.44
C LEU A 49 4.28 3.27 -18.07
N ASP A 50 3.40 3.97 -18.76
CA ASP A 50 2.23 3.34 -19.39
C ASP A 50 2.64 2.29 -20.44
N ARG A 51 3.66 2.58 -21.25
CA ARG A 51 4.24 1.62 -22.18
C ARG A 51 4.88 0.42 -21.49
N ALA A 52 5.45 0.61 -20.30
CA ALA A 52 6.03 -0.47 -19.51
C ALA A 52 4.93 -1.42 -19.03
N PHE A 53 3.79 -0.92 -18.57
CA PHE A 53 2.65 -1.74 -18.14
C PHE A 53 2.01 -2.54 -19.29
N THR A 54 2.04 -2.04 -20.53
CA THR A 54 1.55 -2.84 -21.67
C THR A 54 2.44 -4.05 -22.00
N ARG A 55 3.70 -4.04 -21.58
CA ARG A 55 4.69 -5.08 -21.91
C ARG A 55 4.92 -6.07 -20.76
N ASN A 56 4.86 -5.60 -19.54
CA ASN A 56 5.21 -6.36 -18.36
C ASN A 56 4.21 -6.11 -17.22
N ARG A 57 4.12 -7.09 -16.30
CA ARG A 57 3.49 -6.90 -15.00
C ARG A 57 4.56 -6.54 -13.97
N TYR A 58 4.21 -5.66 -13.06
CA TYR A 58 5.08 -5.22 -11.97
C TYR A 58 4.40 -5.48 -10.63
N ASP A 59 5.22 -5.75 -9.62
CA ASP A 59 4.77 -6.00 -8.25
C ASP A 59 4.78 -4.74 -7.40
N LEU A 60 5.57 -3.72 -7.81
CA LEU A 60 5.66 -2.43 -7.12
C LEU A 60 6.24 -1.36 -8.06
N VAL A 61 5.78 -0.12 -7.88
CA VAL A 61 6.33 1.07 -8.54
C VAL A 61 7.05 1.94 -7.50
N VAL A 62 8.27 2.33 -7.81
CA VAL A 62 9.01 3.39 -7.11
C VAL A 62 9.05 4.60 -8.04
N ARG A 63 8.56 5.76 -7.61
CA ARG A 63 8.49 6.91 -8.49
C ARG A 63 8.81 8.23 -7.81
N GLU A 64 9.39 9.16 -8.56
CA GLU A 64 9.54 10.57 -8.19
C GLU A 64 8.17 11.26 -8.12
N VAL A 65 7.97 12.15 -7.13
CA VAL A 65 6.77 12.99 -7.04
C VAL A 65 6.75 14.01 -8.16
N MET A 66 7.84 14.73 -8.38
CA MET A 66 7.95 15.79 -9.37
C MET A 66 8.61 15.26 -10.65
N LEU A 67 7.80 14.95 -11.67
CA LEU A 67 8.28 14.58 -12.99
C LEU A 67 8.05 15.73 -13.98
N PRO A 68 8.95 15.96 -14.95
CA PRO A 68 8.70 16.91 -16.01
C PRO A 68 7.41 16.59 -16.77
N ASN A 69 6.57 17.60 -16.99
CA ASN A 69 5.32 17.51 -17.78
C ASN A 69 4.16 16.70 -17.17
N GLU A 70 4.32 16.07 -16.01
CA GLU A 70 3.21 15.40 -15.36
C GLU A 70 3.36 15.51 -13.84
N ASP A 71 2.35 16.08 -13.18
CA ASP A 71 2.24 16.08 -11.73
C ASP A 71 2.24 14.64 -11.22
N GLY A 72 3.12 14.38 -10.26
CA GLY A 72 3.25 13.06 -9.63
C GLY A 72 1.97 12.54 -9.05
N PHE A 73 1.13 13.42 -8.62
CA PHE A 73 -0.19 13.12 -8.11
C PHE A 73 -1.15 12.67 -9.23
N GLY A 74 -1.07 13.27 -10.41
CA GLY A 74 -1.87 12.91 -11.58
C GLY A 74 -1.71 11.47 -12.01
N ILE A 75 -0.46 10.96 -12.08
CA ILE A 75 -0.20 9.55 -12.45
C ILE A 75 -0.76 8.59 -11.38
N CYS A 76 -0.55 8.88 -10.10
CA CYS A 76 -1.04 8.03 -9.04
C CYS A 76 -2.58 7.96 -9.04
N SER A 77 -3.24 9.12 -9.16
CA SER A 77 -4.70 9.23 -9.29
C SER A 77 -5.21 8.45 -10.50
N ARG A 78 -4.56 8.58 -11.66
CA ARG A 78 -4.91 7.88 -12.89
C ARG A 78 -4.76 6.36 -12.75
N LEU A 79 -3.66 5.88 -12.16
CA LEU A 79 -3.48 4.47 -11.88
C LEU A 79 -4.57 3.94 -10.94
N ARG A 80 -4.90 4.67 -9.87
CA ARG A 80 -5.94 4.28 -8.91
C ARG A 80 -7.36 4.32 -9.48
N SER A 81 -7.60 5.16 -10.47
CA SER A 81 -8.89 5.26 -11.18
C SER A 81 -9.04 4.26 -12.31
N SER A 82 -7.97 3.56 -12.69
CA SER A 82 -8.00 2.54 -13.73
C SER A 82 -8.83 1.33 -13.28
N ALA A 83 -9.61 0.76 -14.19
CA ALA A 83 -10.28 -0.52 -13.98
C ALA A 83 -9.33 -1.73 -14.16
N ALA A 84 -8.07 -1.50 -14.49
CA ALA A 84 -7.07 -2.51 -14.74
C ALA A 84 -6.41 -3.03 -13.45
N ALA A 85 -5.66 -4.12 -13.56
CA ALA A 85 -4.94 -4.73 -12.44
C ALA A 85 -3.93 -3.79 -11.78
N GLU A 86 -3.45 -2.79 -12.52
CA GLU A 86 -2.52 -1.76 -12.07
C GLU A 86 -3.11 -0.81 -11.02
N ALA A 87 -4.45 -0.74 -10.90
CA ALA A 87 -5.12 0.11 -9.90
C ALA A 87 -4.67 -0.17 -8.45
N ASN A 88 -4.29 -1.41 -8.17
CA ASN A 88 -3.89 -1.86 -6.83
C ASN A 88 -2.38 -2.06 -6.68
N ILE A 89 -1.58 -1.74 -7.72
CA ILE A 89 -0.14 -1.89 -7.62
C ILE A 89 0.42 -0.98 -6.51
N PRO A 90 1.28 -1.48 -5.61
CA PRO A 90 1.90 -0.65 -4.59
C PRO A 90 2.77 0.44 -5.20
N ILE A 91 2.70 1.62 -4.61
CA ILE A 91 3.48 2.78 -5.04
C ILE A 91 4.26 3.34 -3.85
N ILE A 92 5.59 3.40 -3.99
CA ILE A 92 6.46 4.15 -3.11
C ILE A 92 6.85 5.45 -3.81
N MET A 93 6.54 6.58 -3.20
CA MET A 93 6.88 7.90 -3.74
C MET A 93 8.26 8.33 -3.24
N LEU A 94 9.10 8.83 -4.15
CA LEU A 94 10.31 9.57 -3.81
C LEU A 94 9.99 11.05 -3.83
N THR A 95 10.35 11.80 -2.78
CA THR A 95 10.02 13.23 -2.66
C THR A 95 11.23 14.05 -2.23
N ALA A 96 11.29 15.32 -2.61
CA ALA A 96 12.30 16.24 -2.11
C ALA A 96 12.13 16.48 -0.60
N LYS A 97 13.24 16.76 0.09
CA LYS A 97 13.22 17.05 1.54
C LYS A 97 12.53 18.39 1.78
N GLY A 98 11.47 18.42 2.57
CA GLY A 98 10.80 19.65 3.01
C GLY A 98 9.37 19.87 2.50
N ASP A 99 8.89 19.04 1.57
CA ASP A 99 7.52 19.13 1.05
C ASP A 99 6.54 18.27 1.86
N ASP A 100 6.19 18.74 3.06
CA ASP A 100 5.15 18.10 3.87
C ASP A 100 3.77 18.14 3.18
N LEU A 101 3.50 19.16 2.37
CA LEU A 101 2.27 19.28 1.57
C LEU A 101 2.23 18.22 0.46
N ASP A 102 3.35 17.96 -0.22
CA ASP A 102 3.45 16.92 -1.24
C ASP A 102 3.29 15.51 -0.63
N ARG A 103 3.77 15.31 0.60
CA ARG A 103 3.63 14.04 1.33
C ARG A 103 2.17 13.77 1.73
N ILE A 104 1.44 14.81 2.16
CA ILE A 104 0.01 14.71 2.50
C ILE A 104 -0.80 14.47 1.23
N GLY A 105 -0.61 15.29 0.19
CA GLY A 105 -1.31 15.16 -1.08
C GLY A 105 -1.10 13.79 -1.74
N GLY A 106 0.11 13.27 -1.70
CA GLY A 106 0.38 11.96 -2.27
C GLY A 106 -0.21 10.78 -1.49
N LEU A 107 -0.28 10.87 -0.16
CA LEU A 107 -1.04 9.90 0.64
C LEU A 107 -2.54 10.02 0.35
N GLU A 108 -3.06 11.22 0.12
CA GLU A 108 -4.45 11.44 -0.32
C GLU A 108 -4.75 10.77 -1.66
N ILE A 109 -3.76 10.60 -2.54
CA ILE A 109 -3.93 10.07 -3.89
C ILE A 109 -3.65 8.56 -4.00
N GLY A 110 -3.09 7.92 -2.97
CA GLY A 110 -2.98 6.47 -2.95
C GLY A 110 -1.60 5.84 -2.96
N ALA A 111 -0.57 6.59 -2.63
CA ALA A 111 0.73 5.98 -2.37
C ALA A 111 0.71 5.10 -1.11
N ASP A 112 1.47 4.03 -1.14
CA ASP A 112 1.56 3.06 -0.04
C ASP A 112 2.71 3.40 0.92
N ASP A 113 3.72 4.13 0.47
CA ASP A 113 4.82 4.64 1.29
C ASP A 113 5.52 5.82 0.63
N TYR A 114 6.35 6.54 1.41
CA TYR A 114 7.13 7.71 0.99
C TYR A 114 8.56 7.60 1.45
N LEU A 115 9.49 8.14 0.66
CA LEU A 115 10.91 8.22 0.99
C LEU A 115 11.49 9.56 0.53
N SER A 116 11.99 10.36 1.47
CA SER A 116 12.56 11.69 1.17
C SER A 116 13.96 11.56 0.58
N LYS A 117 14.24 12.33 -0.48
CA LYS A 117 15.59 12.55 -1.01
C LYS A 117 16.34 13.59 -0.14
N PRO A 118 17.63 13.41 0.17
CA PRO A 118 18.45 12.24 -0.12
C PRO A 118 18.15 11.06 0.80
N PHE A 119 18.14 9.84 0.28
CA PHE A 119 17.86 8.63 1.04
C PHE A 119 18.99 7.60 0.94
N ASN A 120 19.02 6.70 1.90
CA ASN A 120 19.90 5.54 1.83
C ASN A 120 19.23 4.45 0.98
N PRO A 121 19.88 3.90 -0.06
CA PRO A 121 19.27 2.82 -0.86
C PRO A 121 18.84 1.59 -0.05
N ARG A 122 19.50 1.31 1.09
CA ARG A 122 19.08 0.25 2.02
C ARG A 122 17.70 0.52 2.63
N GLU A 123 17.36 1.78 2.87
CA GLU A 123 16.04 2.17 3.37
C GLU A 123 14.97 1.89 2.32
N LEU A 124 15.23 2.24 1.06
CA LEU A 124 14.31 1.92 -0.04
C LEU A 124 14.06 0.42 -0.14
N VAL A 125 15.10 -0.42 -0.07
CA VAL A 125 14.96 -1.89 -0.07
C VAL A 125 14.11 -2.37 1.11
N ALA A 126 14.34 -1.83 2.30
CA ALA A 126 13.55 -2.20 3.47
C ALA A 126 12.06 -1.83 3.30
N ARG A 127 11.76 -0.66 2.69
CA ARG A 127 10.40 -0.22 2.38
C ARG A 127 9.74 -1.08 1.29
N ILE A 128 10.45 -1.38 0.21
CA ILE A 128 10.00 -2.31 -0.84
C ILE A 128 9.61 -3.66 -0.22
N ASN A 129 10.51 -4.25 0.56
CA ASN A 129 10.25 -5.54 1.21
C ASN A 129 9.05 -5.47 2.18
N ALA A 130 8.90 -4.38 2.93
CA ALA A 130 7.78 -4.20 3.83
C ALA A 130 6.44 -4.11 3.08
N VAL A 131 6.40 -3.40 1.97
CA VAL A 131 5.22 -3.26 1.12
C VAL A 131 4.86 -4.58 0.44
N LEU A 132 5.83 -5.26 -0.18
CA LEU A 132 5.62 -6.55 -0.84
C LEU A 132 5.18 -7.65 0.13
N ARG A 133 5.74 -7.69 1.35
CA ARG A 133 5.33 -8.64 2.40
C ARG A 133 3.87 -8.47 2.78
N ARG A 134 3.35 -7.24 2.79
CA ARG A 134 1.93 -6.97 3.05
C ARG A 134 1.03 -7.48 1.93
N GLN A 135 1.54 -7.65 0.71
CA GLN A 135 0.80 -8.24 -0.42
C GLN A 135 0.82 -9.76 -0.44
N ALA A 136 1.84 -10.39 0.14
CA ALA A 136 1.91 -11.84 0.19
C ALA A 136 0.71 -12.40 0.97
N PRO A 137 -0.03 -13.39 0.46
CA PRO A 137 -0.97 -14.15 1.27
C PRO A 137 -0.24 -14.63 2.52
N LEU A 138 -0.89 -14.59 3.69
CA LEU A 138 -0.31 -15.02 4.98
C LEU A 138 -0.14 -16.55 5.01
N ALA A 139 0.52 -17.15 4.04
CA ALA A 139 0.95 -18.53 4.08
C ALA A 139 2.20 -18.63 4.95
N LYS A 140 2.04 -18.92 6.23
CA LYS A 140 3.11 -19.50 7.04
C LYS A 140 3.37 -20.90 6.48
N PRO A 141 4.62 -21.28 6.12
CA PRO A 141 4.93 -22.66 5.77
C PRO A 141 4.59 -23.56 6.97
N GLY A 142 3.58 -24.44 6.84
CA GLY A 142 3.21 -25.43 7.85
C GLY A 142 2.08 -25.08 8.81
N ALA A 143 1.44 -23.91 8.71
CA ALA A 143 0.14 -23.70 9.34
C ALA A 143 -0.94 -24.36 8.44
N PRO A 144 -1.93 -25.10 9.01
CA PRO A 144 -3.13 -25.45 8.25
C PRO A 144 -3.68 -24.12 7.71
N ALA A 145 -4.11 -24.13 6.44
CA ALA A 145 -4.75 -22.98 5.84
C ALA A 145 -5.82 -22.51 6.83
N GLU A 146 -5.55 -21.39 7.55
CA GLU A 146 -6.55 -20.76 8.39
C GLU A 146 -7.67 -20.44 7.41
N THR A 147 -8.72 -21.23 7.50
CA THR A 147 -9.98 -21.07 6.78
C THR A 147 -10.27 -19.59 6.70
N ASP A 148 -10.32 -19.07 5.49
CA ASP A 148 -10.63 -17.70 5.11
C ASP A 148 -11.32 -16.94 6.24
N SER A 149 -10.56 -16.19 7.03
CA SER A 149 -11.16 -15.37 8.09
C SER A 149 -11.86 -14.20 7.41
N VAL A 150 -13.13 -14.43 7.08
CA VAL A 150 -14.01 -13.42 6.51
C VAL A 150 -14.65 -12.65 7.66
N VAL A 151 -14.44 -11.35 7.68
CA VAL A 151 -15.10 -10.46 8.64
C VAL A 151 -16.25 -9.73 7.95
N LEU A 152 -17.42 -9.86 8.52
CA LEU A 152 -18.65 -9.21 8.03
C LEU A 152 -18.95 -7.97 8.88
N PHE A 153 -19.23 -6.85 8.22
CA PHE A 153 -19.71 -5.62 8.87
C PHE A 153 -20.57 -4.81 7.91
N GLY A 154 -21.81 -4.52 8.34
CA GLY A 154 -22.81 -3.90 7.47
C GLY A 154 -22.95 -4.63 6.13
N PRO A 155 -22.84 -3.95 4.97
CA PRO A 155 -22.92 -4.57 3.65
C PRO A 155 -21.58 -5.15 3.18
N PHE A 156 -20.54 -5.12 4.02
CA PHE A 156 -19.17 -5.48 3.65
C PHE A 156 -18.78 -6.88 4.10
N SER A 157 -18.00 -7.54 3.25
CA SER A 157 -17.31 -8.79 3.53
C SER A 157 -15.82 -8.59 3.25
N LEU A 158 -15.00 -8.64 4.29
CA LEU A 158 -13.53 -8.52 4.21
C LEU A 158 -12.90 -9.89 4.40
N ASN A 159 -12.28 -10.43 3.37
CA ASN A 159 -11.47 -11.63 3.46
C ASN A 159 -10.02 -11.25 3.78
N LEU A 160 -9.55 -11.60 4.98
CA LEU A 160 -8.21 -11.27 5.45
C LEU A 160 -7.11 -12.08 4.75
N GLY A 161 -7.42 -13.29 4.28
CA GLY A 161 -6.49 -14.16 3.56
C GLY A 161 -6.27 -13.69 2.12
N THR A 162 -7.35 -13.49 1.36
CA THR A 162 -7.27 -13.03 -0.04
C THR A 162 -7.15 -11.52 -0.18
N ARG A 163 -7.33 -10.77 0.92
CA ARG A 163 -7.30 -9.29 0.98
C ARG A 163 -8.38 -8.62 0.13
N ALA A 164 -9.47 -9.33 -0.10
CA ALA A 164 -10.60 -8.85 -0.88
C ALA A 164 -11.64 -8.19 0.02
N LEU A 165 -12.09 -6.99 -0.36
CA LEU A 165 -13.24 -6.32 0.20
C LEU A 165 -14.38 -6.36 -0.80
N VAL A 166 -15.55 -6.80 -0.35
CA VAL A 166 -16.77 -6.88 -1.18
C VAL A 166 -17.86 -6.09 -0.48
N ARG A 167 -18.62 -5.31 -1.22
CA ARG A 167 -19.83 -4.63 -0.74
C ARG A 167 -21.04 -5.10 -1.56
N ASP A 168 -22.06 -5.61 -0.90
CA ASP A 168 -23.28 -6.10 -1.57
C ASP A 168 -22.99 -7.05 -2.75
N GLY A 169 -21.99 -7.93 -2.62
CA GLY A 169 -21.55 -8.85 -3.66
C GLY A 169 -20.62 -8.25 -4.74
N GLN A 170 -20.36 -6.94 -4.70
CA GLN A 170 -19.46 -6.26 -5.66
C GLN A 170 -18.06 -6.04 -5.06
N PRO A 171 -16.99 -6.43 -5.76
CA PRO A 171 -15.64 -6.23 -5.27
C PRO A 171 -15.28 -4.75 -5.25
N LEU A 172 -14.65 -4.30 -4.17
CA LEU A 172 -14.08 -2.96 -4.03
C LEU A 172 -12.56 -3.03 -4.15
N ALA A 173 -11.99 -2.23 -5.04
CA ALA A 173 -10.56 -2.09 -5.19
C ALA A 173 -9.96 -1.38 -3.97
N MET A 174 -8.93 -1.97 -3.36
CA MET A 174 -8.31 -1.50 -2.13
C MET A 174 -6.80 -1.54 -2.27
N THR A 175 -6.13 -0.44 -1.93
CA THR A 175 -4.67 -0.40 -1.90
C THR A 175 -4.10 -1.22 -0.73
N THR A 176 -2.81 -1.51 -0.78
CA THR A 176 -2.11 -2.22 0.30
C THR A 176 -2.19 -1.47 1.64
N GLY A 177 -2.08 -0.14 1.60
CA GLY A 177 -2.19 0.71 2.79
C GLY A 177 -3.60 0.70 3.39
N GLU A 178 -4.64 0.83 2.56
CA GLU A 178 -6.04 0.77 2.98
C GLU A 178 -6.39 -0.60 3.59
N PHE A 179 -5.93 -1.68 2.96
CA PHE A 179 -6.11 -3.02 3.52
C PHE A 179 -5.39 -3.16 4.88
N GLY A 180 -4.13 -2.72 4.98
CA GLY A 180 -3.36 -2.79 6.22
C GLY A 180 -4.06 -2.06 7.37
N LEU A 181 -4.55 -0.85 7.10
CA LEU A 181 -5.30 -0.06 8.07
C LEU A 181 -6.63 -0.72 8.45
N LEU A 182 -7.43 -1.14 7.46
CA LEU A 182 -8.73 -1.79 7.70
C LEU A 182 -8.55 -3.09 8.49
N LYS A 183 -7.54 -3.90 8.16
CA LYS A 183 -7.21 -5.13 8.88
C LYS A 183 -6.97 -4.85 10.37
N VAL A 184 -6.09 -3.90 10.70
CA VAL A 184 -5.79 -3.54 12.09
C VAL A 184 -7.05 -3.07 12.82
N LEU A 185 -7.84 -2.20 12.19
CA LEU A 185 -9.08 -1.67 12.76
C LEU A 185 -10.10 -2.79 13.04
N VAL A 186 -10.24 -3.74 12.13
CA VAL A 186 -11.16 -4.87 12.26
C VAL A 186 -10.68 -5.87 13.32
N GLU A 187 -9.39 -6.17 13.37
CA GLU A 187 -8.80 -7.07 14.39
C GLU A 187 -8.87 -6.46 15.80
N GLN A 188 -8.89 -5.13 15.91
CA GLN A 188 -9.03 -4.38 17.17
C GLN A 188 -10.43 -3.71 17.26
N ALA A 189 -11.46 -4.39 16.77
CA ALA A 189 -12.81 -3.83 16.78
C ALA A 189 -13.23 -3.39 18.17
N ARG A 190 -13.89 -2.22 18.26
CA ARG A 190 -14.38 -1.55 19.49
C ARG A 190 -13.27 -1.08 20.45
N VAL A 191 -11.99 -1.23 20.09
CA VAL A 191 -10.87 -0.70 20.87
C VAL A 191 -10.40 0.62 20.25
N PRO A 192 -10.46 1.75 20.94
CA PRO A 192 -9.88 3.00 20.46
C PRO A 192 -8.36 2.89 20.34
N LEU A 193 -7.84 3.21 19.16
CA LEU A 193 -6.42 3.16 18.84
C LEU A 193 -5.89 4.57 18.60
N SER A 194 -4.73 4.88 19.22
CA SER A 194 -4.05 6.14 18.92
C SER A 194 -3.52 6.14 17.48
N ARG A 195 -3.24 7.35 16.95
CA ARG A 195 -2.64 7.51 15.63
C ARG A 195 -1.32 6.78 15.49
N ASP A 196 -0.47 6.91 16.51
CA ASP A 196 0.84 6.21 16.57
C ASP A 196 0.66 4.71 16.55
N LYS A 197 -0.28 4.18 17.36
CA LYS A 197 -0.54 2.75 17.43
C LYS A 197 -1.10 2.19 16.12
N LEU A 198 -1.97 2.94 15.46
CA LEU A 198 -2.46 2.58 14.12
C LEU A 198 -1.33 2.56 13.09
N THR A 199 -0.44 3.56 13.14
CA THR A 199 0.72 3.64 12.25
C THR A 199 1.67 2.46 12.50
N GLU A 200 2.01 2.17 13.74
CA GLU A 200 2.85 1.04 14.15
C GLU A 200 2.26 -0.29 13.64
N LEU A 201 1.01 -0.57 13.95
CA LEU A 201 0.36 -1.83 13.62
C LEU A 201 0.12 -2.01 12.12
N ALA A 202 -0.33 -0.95 11.41
CA ALA A 202 -0.61 -1.01 9.99
C ALA A 202 0.67 -1.07 9.15
N ARG A 203 1.78 -0.46 9.61
CA ARG A 203 3.04 -0.39 8.88
C ARG A 203 4.15 -1.27 9.43
N GLY A 204 4.02 -1.74 10.68
CA GLY A 204 5.00 -2.64 11.33
C GLY A 204 6.32 -1.96 11.69
N ARG A 205 6.30 -0.67 12.06
CA ARG A 205 7.48 0.10 12.47
C ARG A 205 7.17 1.07 13.59
N GLU A 206 8.13 1.17 14.54
CA GLU A 206 8.22 2.27 15.48
C GLU A 206 8.71 3.55 14.77
N HIS A 207 8.08 4.67 15.08
CA HIS A 207 8.49 6.06 14.84
C HIS A 207 9.14 6.43 13.51
N ASP A 208 8.30 6.85 12.56
CA ASP A 208 8.58 8.05 11.77
C ASP A 208 7.42 9.04 12.00
N SER A 209 7.74 10.26 12.36
CA SER A 209 6.86 11.33 12.89
C SER A 209 5.79 11.83 11.90
N PHE A 210 4.84 10.96 11.51
CA PHE A 210 3.78 11.26 10.54
C PHE A 210 2.38 10.90 11.02
N ASP A 211 1.96 11.51 12.12
CA ASP A 211 0.57 11.45 12.60
C ASP A 211 -0.47 11.83 11.53
N ARG A 212 -0.13 12.77 10.64
CA ARG A 212 -1.03 13.22 9.59
C ARG A 212 -1.28 12.19 8.49
N ALA A 213 -0.35 11.28 8.26
CA ALA A 213 -0.51 10.24 7.24
C ALA A 213 -1.65 9.27 7.55
N ILE A 214 -1.89 8.99 8.84
CA ILE A 214 -2.98 8.10 9.24
C ILE A 214 -4.35 8.74 9.07
N ASP A 215 -4.48 10.04 9.34
CA ASP A 215 -5.74 10.78 9.17
C ASP A 215 -6.19 10.78 7.71
N VAL A 216 -5.23 10.93 6.79
CA VAL A 216 -5.47 10.84 5.35
C VAL A 216 -5.90 9.44 4.93
N GLN A 217 -5.21 8.40 5.43
CA GLN A 217 -5.58 7.02 5.14
C GLN A 217 -6.97 6.67 5.69
N VAL A 218 -7.32 7.16 6.88
CA VAL A 218 -8.67 7.04 7.43
C VAL A 218 -9.69 7.74 6.57
N SER A 219 -9.42 8.96 6.11
CA SER A 219 -10.31 9.71 5.20
C SER A 219 -10.60 8.91 3.93
N ARG A 220 -9.58 8.31 3.32
CA ARG A 220 -9.71 7.48 2.13
C ARG A 220 -10.47 6.18 2.41
N LEU A 221 -10.16 5.52 3.52
CA LEU A 221 -10.87 4.32 3.93
C LEU A 221 -12.36 4.62 4.14
N ARG A 222 -12.72 5.73 4.77
CA ARG A 222 -14.10 6.20 4.90
C ARG A 222 -14.75 6.40 3.53
N LYS A 223 -14.06 7.07 2.61
CA LYS A 223 -14.55 7.27 1.24
C LYS A 223 -14.77 5.94 0.52
N LEU A 224 -13.85 4.98 0.64
CA LEU A 224 -13.98 3.63 0.08
C LEU A 224 -15.19 2.89 0.64
N LEU A 225 -15.45 3.03 1.95
CA LEU A 225 -16.62 2.46 2.63
C LEU A 225 -17.91 3.24 2.37
N GLY A 226 -17.85 4.39 1.67
CA GLY A 226 -19.02 5.23 1.38
C GLY A 226 -19.56 5.91 2.64
N GLU A 227 -18.70 6.24 3.60
CA GLU A 227 -19.07 6.90 4.84
C GLU A 227 -19.12 8.43 4.68
N ASP A 228 -20.04 9.07 5.38
CA ASP A 228 -20.05 10.51 5.55
C ASP A 228 -18.93 10.93 6.53
N PRO A 229 -17.97 11.76 6.10
CA PRO A 229 -16.90 12.23 6.98
C PRO A 229 -17.38 12.94 8.25
N SER A 230 -18.55 13.60 8.19
CA SER A 230 -19.15 14.32 9.31
C SER A 230 -19.81 13.40 10.32
N ASN A 231 -20.25 12.21 9.86
CA ASN A 231 -20.93 11.21 10.69
C ASN A 231 -20.51 9.77 10.29
N PRO A 232 -19.22 9.42 10.48
CA PRO A 232 -18.70 8.13 10.10
C PRO A 232 -19.35 7.01 10.89
N ARG A 233 -19.72 5.92 10.21
CA ARG A 233 -20.46 4.81 10.78
C ARG A 233 -19.52 3.74 11.35
N TYR A 234 -18.54 3.30 10.59
CA TYR A 234 -17.66 2.19 10.97
C TYR A 234 -16.32 2.67 11.54
N VAL A 235 -15.68 3.62 10.89
CA VAL A 235 -14.38 4.17 11.34
C VAL A 235 -14.63 5.51 12.03
N GLN A 236 -14.89 5.48 13.34
CA GLN A 236 -15.25 6.66 14.12
C GLN A 236 -14.02 7.35 14.70
N THR A 237 -14.12 8.69 14.88
CA THR A 237 -13.07 9.48 15.53
C THR A 237 -13.30 9.51 17.04
N VAL A 238 -12.27 9.19 17.79
CA VAL A 238 -12.23 9.39 19.25
C VAL A 238 -11.37 10.62 19.52
N TRP A 239 -12.02 11.73 19.85
CA TRP A 239 -11.37 13.02 20.01
C TRP A 239 -10.25 12.97 21.05
N GLY A 240 -9.11 13.58 20.71
CA GLY A 240 -7.91 13.58 21.55
C GLY A 240 -7.12 12.26 21.58
N LEU A 241 -7.65 11.15 21.02
CA LEU A 241 -6.96 9.85 21.00
C LEU A 241 -6.64 9.39 19.58
N GLY A 242 -7.65 9.14 18.74
CA GLY A 242 -7.45 8.58 17.41
C GLY A 242 -8.74 8.03 16.81
N TYR A 243 -8.77 6.73 16.51
CA TYR A 243 -9.88 6.10 15.80
C TYR A 243 -10.30 4.79 16.44
N VAL A 244 -11.57 4.43 16.22
CA VAL A 244 -12.16 3.15 16.64
C VAL A 244 -12.97 2.58 15.49
N PHE A 245 -12.92 1.25 15.32
CA PHE A 245 -13.78 0.53 14.38
C PHE A 245 -14.99 -0.06 15.09
N VAL A 246 -16.18 0.26 14.59
CA VAL A 246 -17.45 -0.18 15.15
C VAL A 246 -18.22 -0.99 14.11
N PRO A 247 -18.17 -2.35 14.15
CA PRO A 247 -18.70 -3.21 13.09
C PRO A 247 -20.21 -3.06 12.82
N ASP A 248 -20.99 -2.78 13.84
CA ASP A 248 -22.44 -2.57 13.76
C ASP A 248 -22.82 -1.12 13.40
N GLY A 249 -21.85 -0.23 13.34
CA GLY A 249 -22.06 1.17 13.00
C GLY A 249 -22.83 1.96 14.06
N GLN A 250 -22.90 1.48 15.29
CA GLN A 250 -23.46 2.24 16.42
C GLN A 250 -22.44 3.31 16.86
N LYS A 251 -22.95 4.43 17.41
CA LYS A 251 -22.02 5.44 17.94
C LYS A 251 -21.25 4.86 19.12
N HIS A 252 -19.95 5.05 19.10
CA HIS A 252 -19.09 4.76 20.24
C HIS A 252 -19.38 5.80 21.32
N ALA A 253 -19.80 5.33 22.49
CA ALA A 253 -20.14 6.20 23.63
C ALA A 253 -18.88 6.75 24.31
#